data_76a68fcb66705cd819bc32bad18083ce
#
_entry.id   76a68fcb66705cd819bc32bad18083ce
#
_cell.length_a   1.000
_cell.length_b   1.000
_cell.length_c   1.000
_cell.angle_alpha   90.00
_cell.angle_beta   90.00
_cell.angle_gamma   90.00
#
_symmetry.space_group_name_H-M   'P 1'
#
loop_
_entity.id
_entity.type
_entity.pdbx_description
1 polymer ?
#
loop_
_entity_poly.entity_id
_entity_poly.type
_entity_poly.pdbx_seq_one_letter_code
_entity_poly.pdbx_strand_id
1 'polypeptide(L)'
;MTRPVLFALAVGLVWLAGAPEAQNRAGDIGAGPIEGAWAVTGSEREGTPWREIAGAAMTIGGGQFTLQFVDNGAVYKGEVRQAGGPQVFDFVHKEGPDAGKTWLALVSSNGQLLKICFTYSGDNPRPTTLTTSPGEGTTLIGLRRK
;
A
#
# COMPACT_ATOMS: atom_id res chain seq x y z
N MET A 1 -31.64 15.55 36.21
CA MET A 1 -31.94 16.45 35.12
C MET A 1 -30.90 16.53 34.10
N THR A 2 -29.66 16.65 34.48
CA THR A 2 -28.56 16.75 33.54
C THR A 2 -27.99 15.40 33.13
N ARG A 3 -28.42 14.33 33.76
CA ARG A 3 -27.85 13.01 33.57
C ARG A 3 -27.96 12.42 32.17
N PRO A 4 -29.10 12.56 31.52
CA PRO A 4 -29.23 11.98 30.18
C PRO A 4 -28.25 12.60 29.16
N VAL A 5 -27.96 13.86 29.39
CA VAL A 5 -27.02 14.57 28.50
C VAL A 5 -25.61 14.02 28.62
N LEU A 6 -25.22 13.68 29.85
CA LEU A 6 -23.89 13.10 30.08
C LEU A 6 -23.75 11.73 29.44
N PHE A 7 -24.81 10.96 29.43
CA PHE A 7 -24.78 9.67 28.74
C PHE A 7 -24.55 9.81 27.24
N ALA A 8 -25.24 10.75 26.63
CA ALA A 8 -25.10 10.96 25.20
C ALA A 8 -23.68 11.37 24.85
N LEU A 9 -23.05 12.17 25.67
CA LEU A 9 -21.66 12.59 25.45
C LEU A 9 -20.70 11.41 25.57
N ALA A 10 -20.92 10.54 26.54
CA ALA A 10 -20.05 9.37 26.70
C ALA A 10 -20.13 8.44 25.50
N VAL A 11 -21.33 8.22 24.97
CA VAL A 11 -21.51 7.39 23.79
C VAL A 11 -20.82 8.02 22.58
N GLY A 12 -20.95 9.31 22.42
CA GLY A 12 -20.30 10.00 21.33
C GLY A 12 -18.78 9.89 21.38
N LEU A 13 -18.21 9.98 22.56
CA LEU A 13 -16.76 9.84 22.73
C LEU A 13 -16.27 8.44 22.38
N VAL A 14 -17.00 7.41 22.79
CA VAL A 14 -16.63 6.03 22.47
C VAL A 14 -16.67 5.80 20.96
N TRP A 15 -17.65 6.36 20.29
CA TRP A 15 -17.75 6.27 18.84
C TRP A 15 -16.56 6.90 18.14
N LEU A 16 -16.18 8.09 18.58
CA LEU A 16 -15.05 8.81 18.00
C LEU A 16 -13.74 8.07 18.25
N ALA A 17 -13.59 7.40 19.37
CA ALA A 17 -12.39 6.65 19.68
C ALA A 17 -12.22 5.41 18.79
N GLY A 18 -13.32 4.79 18.35
CA GLY A 18 -13.27 3.60 17.51
C GLY A 18 -13.04 3.87 16.03
N ALA A 19 -13.43 5.05 15.53
CA ALA A 19 -13.37 5.35 14.10
C ALA A 19 -12.02 5.88 13.61
N PRO A 20 -11.25 6.66 14.38
CA PRO A 20 -10.09 7.36 13.85
C PRO A 20 -8.86 6.53 13.53
N GLU A 21 -8.75 5.33 14.05
CA GLU A 21 -7.53 4.54 13.85
C GLU A 21 -7.23 4.24 12.39
N ALA A 22 -8.24 3.86 11.62
CA ALA A 22 -8.06 3.59 10.20
C ALA A 22 -7.77 4.85 9.40
N GLN A 23 -8.26 6.01 9.87
CA GLN A 23 -8.09 7.28 9.17
C GLN A 23 -6.78 7.98 9.51
N ASN A 24 -6.14 7.59 10.61
CA ASN A 24 -4.89 8.21 11.07
C ASN A 24 -3.64 7.59 10.48
N ARG A 25 -3.79 6.56 9.65
CA ARG A 25 -2.65 5.97 8.97
C ARG A 25 -2.07 6.96 7.97
N ALA A 26 -0.79 7.27 8.12
CA ALA A 26 -0.13 8.26 7.28
C ALA A 26 -0.25 7.90 5.80
N GLY A 27 -0.73 8.83 4.99
CA GLY A 27 -0.88 8.67 3.56
C GLY A 27 -2.06 7.80 3.12
N ASP A 28 -2.91 7.37 4.05
CA ASP A 28 -4.05 6.53 3.74
C ASP A 28 -5.10 7.30 2.92
N ILE A 29 -5.45 6.76 1.76
CA ILE A 29 -6.46 7.32 0.87
C ILE A 29 -7.67 6.40 0.71
N GLY A 30 -7.70 5.30 1.45
CA GLY A 30 -8.83 4.38 1.50
C GLY A 30 -8.49 2.95 1.16
N ALA A 31 -9.53 2.11 1.16
CA ALA A 31 -9.44 0.69 0.83
C ALA A 31 -10.22 0.39 -0.46
N GLY A 32 -10.11 1.27 -1.44
CA GLY A 32 -10.78 1.12 -2.73
C GLY A 32 -10.13 0.06 -3.61
N PRO A 33 -10.64 -0.12 -4.83
CA PRO A 33 -10.18 -1.17 -5.73
C PRO A 33 -8.74 -0.96 -6.16
N ILE A 34 -8.02 -2.07 -6.30
CA ILE A 34 -6.63 -2.06 -6.74
C ILE A 34 -6.47 -2.64 -8.16
N GLU A 35 -7.48 -3.31 -8.68
CA GLU A 35 -7.43 -3.88 -10.02
C GLU A 35 -7.44 -2.80 -11.09
N GLY A 36 -6.69 -3.03 -12.16
CA GLY A 36 -6.64 -2.11 -13.28
C GLY A 36 -5.23 -1.86 -13.78
N ALA A 37 -5.10 -0.85 -14.63
CA ALA A 37 -3.84 -0.39 -15.18
C ALA A 37 -3.43 0.91 -14.50
N TRP A 38 -2.17 0.96 -14.07
CA TRP A 38 -1.65 2.03 -13.25
C TRP A 38 -0.31 2.52 -13.80
N ALA A 39 -0.03 3.81 -13.63
CA ALA A 39 1.27 4.39 -13.95
C ALA A 39 1.93 4.87 -12.66
N VAL A 40 3.20 4.56 -12.49
CA VAL A 40 3.97 5.03 -11.33
C VAL A 40 4.21 6.52 -11.47
N THR A 41 3.79 7.28 -10.45
CA THR A 41 3.94 8.74 -10.41
C THR A 41 5.03 9.20 -9.46
N GLY A 42 5.38 8.36 -8.48
CA GLY A 42 6.44 8.68 -7.52
C GLY A 42 6.78 7.47 -6.68
N SER A 43 7.95 7.49 -6.09
CA SER A 43 8.38 6.38 -5.25
C SER A 43 9.52 6.81 -4.35
N GLU A 44 9.60 6.15 -3.20
CA GLU A 44 10.66 6.35 -2.23
C GLU A 44 11.14 4.99 -1.73
N ARG A 45 12.42 4.92 -1.48
CA ARG A 45 13.03 3.75 -0.85
C ARG A 45 13.85 4.24 0.32
N GLU A 46 13.44 3.84 1.53
CA GLU A 46 14.08 4.23 2.78
C GLU A 46 14.28 5.74 2.91
N GLY A 47 13.23 6.51 2.57
CA GLY A 47 13.23 7.96 2.69
C GLY A 47 13.85 8.71 1.53
N THR A 48 14.41 7.99 0.54
CA THR A 48 15.08 8.60 -0.62
C THR A 48 14.30 8.30 -1.89
N PRO A 49 14.16 9.25 -2.82
CA PRO A 49 13.47 8.99 -4.07
C PRO A 49 14.10 7.81 -4.83
N TRP A 50 13.24 6.89 -5.31
CA TRP A 50 13.66 5.75 -6.10
C TRP A 50 13.32 6.02 -7.57
N ARG A 51 14.27 6.59 -8.29
CA ARG A 51 14.03 7.13 -9.63
C ARG A 51 13.93 6.08 -10.73
N GLU A 52 14.50 4.91 -10.51
CA GLU A 52 14.54 3.84 -11.51
C GLU A 52 13.16 3.32 -11.88
N ILE A 53 12.19 3.43 -10.99
CA ILE A 53 10.83 3.00 -11.24
C ILE A 53 9.96 4.07 -11.90
N ALA A 54 10.49 5.28 -12.09
CA ALA A 54 9.71 6.38 -12.62
C ALA A 54 9.11 6.03 -13.98
N GLY A 55 7.82 6.28 -14.14
CA GLY A 55 7.09 6.00 -15.37
C GLY A 55 6.75 4.54 -15.60
N ALA A 56 7.10 3.65 -14.69
CA ALA A 56 6.76 2.23 -14.82
C ALA A 56 5.26 2.02 -14.90
N ALA A 57 4.85 0.94 -15.54
CA ALA A 57 3.45 0.57 -15.69
C ALA A 57 3.17 -0.68 -14.86
N MET A 58 2.06 -0.66 -14.13
CA MET A 58 1.62 -1.81 -13.35
C MET A 58 0.20 -2.19 -13.74
N THR A 59 -0.04 -3.49 -13.93
CA THR A 59 -1.39 -4.00 -14.10
C THR A 59 -1.66 -5.01 -12.98
N ILE A 60 -2.87 -4.94 -12.43
CA ILE A 60 -3.33 -5.86 -11.39
C ILE A 60 -4.70 -6.37 -11.82
N GLY A 61 -4.86 -7.69 -11.84
CA GLY A 61 -6.14 -8.29 -12.20
C GLY A 61 -6.10 -9.80 -12.11
N GLY A 62 -7.22 -10.40 -11.74
CA GLY A 62 -7.33 -11.85 -11.64
C GLY A 62 -6.38 -12.48 -10.64
N GLY A 63 -6.03 -11.76 -9.58
CA GLY A 63 -5.09 -12.25 -8.57
C GLY A 63 -3.63 -12.20 -9.02
N GLN A 64 -3.33 -11.47 -10.08
CA GLN A 64 -1.98 -11.39 -10.64
C GLN A 64 -1.56 -9.93 -10.84
N PHE A 65 -0.26 -9.70 -10.91
CA PHE A 65 0.28 -8.38 -11.20
C PHE A 65 1.42 -8.47 -12.21
N THR A 66 1.62 -7.39 -12.93
CA THR A 66 2.78 -7.17 -13.79
C THR A 66 3.26 -5.74 -13.56
N LEU A 67 4.56 -5.57 -13.34
CA LEU A 67 5.18 -4.28 -13.20
C LEU A 67 6.32 -4.20 -14.23
N GLN A 68 6.24 -3.24 -15.12
CA GLN A 68 7.22 -3.09 -16.19
C GLN A 68 7.94 -1.75 -16.08
N PHE A 69 9.26 -1.81 -15.96
CA PHE A 69 10.10 -0.62 -15.91
C PHE A 69 10.36 -0.10 -17.33
N VAL A 70 10.43 1.22 -17.44
CA VAL A 70 10.68 1.87 -18.75
C VAL A 70 12.17 1.85 -19.09
N ASP A 71 13.01 2.25 -18.14
CA ASP A 71 14.42 2.50 -18.42
C ASP A 71 15.23 1.25 -18.76
N ASN A 72 15.06 0.19 -17.99
CA ASN A 72 15.85 -1.03 -18.17
C ASN A 72 15.04 -2.21 -18.72
N GLY A 73 13.75 -2.01 -18.99
CA GLY A 73 12.87 -3.05 -19.51
C GLY A 73 12.60 -4.20 -18.55
N ALA A 74 12.94 -4.07 -17.28
CA ALA A 74 12.71 -5.12 -16.30
C ALA A 74 11.20 -5.35 -16.14
N VAL A 75 10.80 -6.62 -16.06
CA VAL A 75 9.41 -7.02 -15.88
C VAL A 75 9.30 -7.89 -14.64
N TYR A 76 8.46 -7.46 -13.70
CA TYR A 76 8.15 -8.22 -12.49
C TYR A 76 6.74 -8.78 -12.65
N LYS A 77 6.59 -10.06 -12.40
CA LYS A 77 5.29 -10.73 -12.49
C LYS A 77 5.07 -11.64 -11.30
N GLY A 78 3.83 -11.77 -10.89
CA GLY A 78 3.48 -12.70 -9.83
C GLY A 78 2.01 -12.63 -9.45
N GLU A 79 1.75 -13.07 -8.23
CA GLU A 79 0.41 -13.14 -7.67
C GLU A 79 0.20 -12.06 -6.63
N VAL A 80 -1.02 -11.57 -6.55
CA VAL A 80 -1.45 -10.63 -5.50
C VAL A 80 -2.45 -11.36 -4.63
N ARG A 81 -2.20 -11.39 -3.34
CA ARG A 81 -3.09 -12.05 -2.37
C ARG A 81 -3.43 -11.10 -1.25
N GLN A 82 -4.71 -11.05 -0.89
CA GLN A 82 -5.13 -10.32 0.29
C GLN A 82 -4.72 -11.12 1.53
N ALA A 83 -4.14 -10.46 2.52
CA ALA A 83 -3.46 -11.16 3.62
C ALA A 83 -3.84 -10.60 4.99
N GLY A 84 -5.13 -10.62 5.32
CA GLY A 84 -5.58 -10.33 6.67
C GLY A 84 -6.31 -9.01 6.87
N GLY A 85 -6.62 -8.30 5.80
CA GLY A 85 -7.40 -7.06 5.91
C GLY A 85 -7.58 -6.40 4.55
N PRO A 86 -8.45 -5.38 4.45
CA PRO A 86 -8.78 -4.77 3.16
C PRO A 86 -7.61 -4.02 2.52
N GLN A 87 -6.59 -3.69 3.30
CA GLN A 87 -5.42 -2.94 2.80
C GLN A 87 -4.13 -3.75 2.93
N VAL A 88 -4.22 -5.03 3.27
CA VAL A 88 -3.06 -5.88 3.53
C VAL A 88 -2.93 -6.89 2.39
N PHE A 89 -1.83 -6.80 1.64
CA PHE A 89 -1.60 -7.65 0.47
C PHE A 89 -0.20 -8.20 0.45
N ASP A 90 -0.06 -9.39 -0.13
CA ASP A 90 1.23 -9.99 -0.45
C ASP A 90 1.38 -9.99 -1.97
N PHE A 91 2.51 -9.47 -2.44
CA PHE A 91 2.87 -9.56 -3.86
C PHE A 91 3.94 -10.64 -3.97
N VAL A 92 3.52 -11.81 -4.42
CA VAL A 92 4.40 -12.99 -4.52
C VAL A 92 5.03 -12.99 -5.90
N HIS A 93 6.31 -12.70 -5.98
CA HIS A 93 7.02 -12.58 -7.25
C HIS A 93 7.39 -13.96 -7.80
N LYS A 94 6.96 -14.21 -9.04
CA LYS A 94 7.22 -15.47 -9.75
C LYS A 94 8.25 -15.30 -10.85
N GLU A 95 8.31 -14.13 -11.49
CA GLU A 95 9.23 -13.82 -12.57
C GLU A 95 9.83 -12.43 -12.37
N GLY A 96 11.01 -12.22 -12.89
CA GLY A 96 11.69 -10.95 -12.85
C GLY A 96 12.75 -10.86 -11.77
N PRO A 97 13.29 -9.66 -11.52
CA PRO A 97 14.39 -9.48 -10.58
C PRO A 97 14.11 -9.93 -9.14
N ASP A 98 12.84 -9.90 -8.73
CA ASP A 98 12.45 -10.30 -7.38
C ASP A 98 11.83 -11.71 -7.33
N ALA A 99 12.01 -12.52 -8.38
CA ALA A 99 11.48 -13.90 -8.41
C ALA A 99 11.88 -14.66 -7.16
N GLY A 100 10.92 -15.31 -6.52
CA GLY A 100 11.12 -16.04 -5.27
C GLY A 100 10.97 -15.19 -4.02
N LYS A 101 10.81 -13.88 -4.16
CA LYS A 101 10.60 -12.97 -3.03
C LYS A 101 9.13 -12.60 -2.92
N THR A 102 8.73 -12.18 -1.74
CA THR A 102 7.38 -11.69 -1.49
C THR A 102 7.47 -10.28 -0.89
N TRP A 103 6.71 -9.37 -1.47
CA TRP A 103 6.53 -8.06 -0.89
C TRP A 103 5.38 -8.14 0.13
N LEU A 104 5.67 -7.83 1.36
CA LEU A 104 4.65 -7.67 2.39
C LEU A 104 4.17 -6.23 2.32
N ALA A 105 2.96 -6.02 1.82
CA ALA A 105 2.50 -4.69 1.46
C ALA A 105 1.34 -4.20 2.31
N LEU A 106 1.36 -2.90 2.53
CA LEU A 106 0.23 -2.12 2.97
C LEU A 106 -0.20 -1.28 1.77
N VAL A 107 -1.47 -1.36 1.40
CA VAL A 107 -1.98 -0.77 0.17
C VAL A 107 -3.11 0.19 0.47
N SER A 108 -3.14 1.32 -0.21
CA SER A 108 -4.22 2.29 -0.07
C SER A 108 -4.67 2.74 -1.47
N SER A 109 -5.97 2.80 -1.69
CA SER A 109 -6.54 3.15 -3.00
C SER A 109 -7.83 3.92 -2.84
N ASN A 110 -8.05 4.91 -3.73
CA ASN A 110 -9.34 5.57 -3.85
C ASN A 110 -9.97 5.32 -5.24
N GLY A 111 -9.41 4.37 -6.00
CA GLY A 111 -9.87 4.06 -7.34
C GLY A 111 -9.16 4.85 -8.45
N GLN A 112 -8.57 5.97 -8.13
CA GLN A 112 -7.82 6.82 -9.07
C GLN A 112 -6.34 6.88 -8.71
N LEU A 113 -6.05 6.84 -7.42
CA LEU A 113 -4.70 6.82 -6.88
C LEU A 113 -4.50 5.53 -6.10
N LEU A 114 -3.29 5.00 -6.16
CA LEU A 114 -2.91 3.77 -5.49
C LEU A 114 -1.55 4.00 -4.83
N LYS A 115 -1.42 3.57 -3.58
CA LYS A 115 -0.15 3.58 -2.86
C LYS A 115 0.16 2.18 -2.39
N ILE A 116 1.37 1.73 -2.64
CA ILE A 116 1.85 0.42 -2.19
C ILE A 116 3.11 0.65 -1.38
N CYS A 117 3.05 0.36 -0.10
CA CYS A 117 4.22 0.42 0.79
C CYS A 117 4.58 -1.00 1.20
N PHE A 118 5.82 -1.42 0.99
CA PHE A 118 6.18 -2.81 1.23
C PHE A 118 7.57 -2.99 1.80
N THR A 119 7.77 -4.17 2.39
CA THR A 119 9.05 -4.71 2.80
C THR A 119 9.18 -6.09 2.16
N TYR A 120 10.41 -6.62 2.13
CA TYR A 120 10.63 -8.00 1.68
C TYR A 120 10.39 -8.96 2.84
N SER A 121 9.61 -10.01 2.59
CA SER A 121 9.37 -11.07 3.56
C SER A 121 10.69 -11.70 3.99
N GLY A 122 10.87 -11.89 5.29
CA GLY A 122 12.07 -12.44 5.86
C GLY A 122 13.10 -11.41 6.31
N ASP A 123 13.03 -10.19 5.76
CA ASP A 123 13.98 -9.13 6.11
C ASP A 123 13.40 -8.17 7.15
N ASN A 124 12.17 -7.72 6.93
CA ASN A 124 11.51 -6.74 7.80
C ASN A 124 10.03 -7.07 7.93
N PRO A 125 9.39 -6.64 9.02
CA PRO A 125 7.95 -6.82 9.18
C PRO A 125 7.18 -5.95 8.17
N ARG A 126 5.93 -6.31 7.93
CA ARG A 126 5.03 -5.54 7.07
C ARG A 126 4.91 -4.09 7.58
N PRO A 127 4.92 -3.11 6.69
CA PRO A 127 4.72 -1.72 7.10
C PRO A 127 3.36 -1.52 7.75
N THR A 128 3.30 -0.63 8.73
CA THR A 128 2.05 -0.25 9.39
C THR A 128 1.59 1.15 8.97
N THR A 129 2.43 1.87 8.24
CA THR A 129 2.12 3.19 7.69
C THR A 129 2.56 3.25 6.23
N LEU A 130 2.04 4.23 5.51
CA LEU A 130 2.36 4.44 4.09
C LEU A 130 3.48 5.46 3.92
N THR A 131 4.52 5.30 4.73
CA THR A 131 5.70 6.18 4.72
C THR A 131 6.95 5.32 4.72
N THR A 132 8.06 5.92 4.30
CA THR A 132 9.37 5.28 4.36
C THR A 132 10.32 6.10 5.23
N SER A 133 11.28 5.41 5.84
CA SER A 133 12.31 6.06 6.65
C SER A 133 13.63 5.31 6.51
N PRO A 134 14.77 5.97 6.69
CA PRO A 134 16.06 5.30 6.63
C PRO A 134 16.15 4.13 7.60
N GLY A 135 16.69 3.01 7.15
CA GLY A 135 16.94 1.84 7.98
C GLY A 135 15.75 0.92 8.22
N GLU A 136 14.58 1.25 7.70
CA GLU A 136 13.37 0.43 7.90
C GLU A 136 13.14 -0.59 6.80
N GLY A 137 13.88 -0.52 5.71
CA GLY A 137 13.73 -1.44 4.59
C GLY A 137 12.42 -1.27 3.82
N THR A 138 11.76 -0.13 3.96
CA THR A 138 10.46 0.12 3.33
C THR A 138 10.61 0.82 1.98
N THR A 139 9.73 0.44 1.06
CA THR A 139 9.59 1.08 -0.24
C THR A 139 8.15 1.51 -0.44
N LEU A 140 7.94 2.73 -0.89
CA LEU A 140 6.62 3.27 -1.20
C LEU A 140 6.54 3.57 -2.69
N ILE A 141 5.48 3.10 -3.34
CA ILE A 141 5.20 3.37 -4.74
C ILE A 141 3.86 4.08 -4.81
N GLY A 142 3.84 5.24 -5.43
CA GLY A 142 2.62 5.97 -5.73
C GLY A 142 2.26 5.80 -7.20
N LEU A 143 1.00 5.50 -7.47
CA LEU A 143 0.53 5.22 -8.83
C LEU A 143 -0.78 5.97 -9.10
N ARG A 144 -1.02 6.21 -10.38
CA ARG A 144 -2.27 6.80 -10.86
C ARG A 144 -2.89 5.86 -11.88
N ARG A 145 -4.21 5.73 -11.85
CA ARG A 145 -4.94 4.94 -12.85
C ARG A 145 -4.73 5.54 -14.24
N LYS A 146 -4.45 4.66 -15.18
CA LYS A 146 -4.33 5.03 -16.59
C LYS A 146 -5.69 5.30 -17.21
#